data_8f74864dae2d843d4d9430bf7c9586e6
#
_entry.id   8f74864dae2d843d4d9430bf7c9586e6
#
_cell.length_a   1.000
_cell.length_b   1.000
_cell.length_c   1.000
_cell.angle_alpha   90.00
_cell.angle_beta   90.00
_cell.angle_gamma   90.00
#
_symmetry.space_group_name_H-M   'P 1'
#
loop_
_entity.id
_entity.type
_entity.pdbx_description
1 polymer ?
#
loop_
_entity_poly.entity_id
_entity_poly.type
_entity_poly.pdbx_seq_one_letter_code
_entity_poly.pdbx_strand_id
1 'polypeptide(L)'
;MDKLGFALMLLILIALIIFSVCYIFLDELKNLFVGLTKKKRINSKLKKFAIDHDFPLLSDVVIQIREDKYVKIDHIMIGNKYIYVIACKCYYGYLNAKAIDEKWVLYRRDKLIHIDNPLKNNGKRIKILSNLLGNTTTEDFVNIIYLSKPVVTNKIQGSDKKEFVLYEEDFEKFIEVYEKECDLNEFSIKSINVSTSI
;
A
#
# COMPACT_ATOMS: atom_id res chain seq x y z
N MET A 1 9.98 20.95 55.27
CA MET A 1 10.09 19.89 54.21
C MET A 1 11.56 19.61 54.05
N ASP A 2 11.98 18.40 54.41
CA ASP A 2 13.37 18.02 54.36
C ASP A 2 13.87 18.03 52.92
N LYS A 3 15.11 18.49 52.70
CA LYS A 3 15.73 18.54 51.36
C LYS A 3 15.63 17.21 50.62
N LEU A 4 15.67 16.09 51.36
CA LEU A 4 15.50 14.75 50.84
C LEU A 4 14.09 14.48 50.30
N GLY A 5 13.03 14.94 51.02
CA GLY A 5 11.62 14.78 50.58
C GLY A 5 11.32 15.60 49.33
N PHE A 6 11.88 16.79 49.22
CA PHE A 6 11.73 17.62 48.01
C PHE A 6 12.41 16.99 46.78
N ALA A 7 13.63 16.46 46.97
CA ALA A 7 14.36 15.76 45.88
C ALA A 7 13.61 14.51 45.41
N LEU A 8 13.02 13.73 46.32
CA LEU A 8 12.24 12.55 46.00
C LEU A 8 10.97 12.89 45.22
N MET A 9 10.27 13.95 45.63
CA MET A 9 9.06 14.44 44.91
C MET A 9 9.39 14.93 43.49
N LEU A 10 10.51 15.60 43.31
CA LEU A 10 10.99 16.05 42.00
C LEU A 10 11.32 14.88 41.08
N LEU A 11 11.96 13.84 41.62
CA LEU A 11 12.30 12.60 40.89
C LEU A 11 11.04 11.86 40.41
N ILE A 12 10.01 11.76 41.26
CA ILE A 12 8.73 11.13 40.89
C ILE A 12 8.03 11.96 39.78
N LEU A 13 8.04 13.28 39.90
CA LEU A 13 7.44 14.14 38.88
C LEU A 13 8.11 13.99 37.51
N ILE A 14 9.45 13.93 37.48
CA ILE A 14 10.24 13.69 36.26
C ILE A 14 9.92 12.31 35.68
N ALA A 15 9.84 11.28 36.51
CA ALA A 15 9.49 9.93 36.08
C ALA A 15 8.09 9.86 35.45
N LEU A 16 7.10 10.56 36.03
CA LEU A 16 5.74 10.64 35.48
C LEU A 16 5.71 11.37 34.13
N ILE A 17 6.48 12.45 33.97
CA ILE A 17 6.60 13.16 32.70
C ILE A 17 7.19 12.28 31.63
N ILE A 18 8.31 11.60 31.95
CA ILE A 18 8.98 10.66 31.03
C ILE A 18 8.02 9.54 30.64
N PHE A 19 7.29 8.96 31.60
CA PHE A 19 6.31 7.90 31.35
C PHE A 19 5.19 8.38 30.44
N SER A 20 4.67 9.58 30.67
CA SER A 20 3.61 10.19 29.85
C SER A 20 4.06 10.46 28.42
N VAL A 21 5.28 10.99 28.25
CA VAL A 21 5.90 11.20 26.92
C VAL A 21 6.14 9.86 26.22
N CYS A 22 6.70 8.87 26.91
CA CYS A 22 6.88 7.52 26.35
C CYS A 22 5.56 6.87 25.94
N TYR A 23 4.50 7.05 26.73
CA TYR A 23 3.19 6.48 26.41
C TYR A 23 2.60 7.07 25.12
N ILE A 24 2.76 8.37 24.87
CA ILE A 24 2.33 9.03 23.63
C ILE A 24 3.16 8.56 22.43
N PHE A 25 4.48 8.43 22.62
CA PHE A 25 5.38 7.98 21.55
C PHE A 25 5.28 6.48 21.24
N LEU A 26 4.93 5.63 22.23
CA LEU A 26 4.79 4.19 22.02
C LEU A 26 3.75 3.83 20.96
N ASP A 27 2.66 4.57 20.86
CA ASP A 27 1.64 4.33 19.84
C ASP A 27 2.12 4.68 18.41
N GLU A 28 2.92 5.73 18.26
CA GLU A 28 3.51 6.08 16.98
C GLU A 28 4.60 5.10 16.57
N LEU A 29 5.47 4.72 17.50
CA LEU A 29 6.50 3.70 17.29
C LEU A 29 5.89 2.34 16.94
N LYS A 30 4.86 1.87 17.65
CA LYS A 30 4.14 0.63 17.32
C LYS A 30 3.59 0.67 15.89
N ASN A 31 3.00 1.78 15.49
CA ASN A 31 2.45 1.91 14.14
C ASN A 31 3.54 1.88 13.06
N LEU A 32 4.69 2.48 13.35
CA LEU A 32 5.85 2.47 12.45
C LEU A 32 6.44 1.06 12.33
N PHE A 33 6.65 0.37 13.45
CA PHE A 33 7.12 -1.02 13.47
C PHE A 33 6.14 -1.99 12.79
N VAL A 34 4.84 -1.85 13.04
CA VAL A 34 3.81 -2.64 12.37
C VAL A 34 3.80 -2.36 10.86
N GLY A 35 4.00 -1.12 10.43
CA GLY A 35 4.11 -0.77 9.01
C GLY A 35 5.33 -1.43 8.35
N LEU A 36 6.49 -1.37 9.00
CA LEU A 36 7.74 -1.96 8.47
C LEU A 36 7.67 -3.49 8.39
N THR A 37 7.14 -4.14 9.45
CA THR A 37 6.97 -5.62 9.47
C THR A 37 5.99 -6.09 8.42
N LYS A 38 4.90 -5.36 8.21
CA LYS A 38 3.91 -5.67 7.17
C LYS A 38 4.49 -5.49 5.77
N LYS A 39 5.22 -4.40 5.52
CA LYS A 39 5.88 -4.19 4.23
C LYS A 39 6.85 -5.33 3.92
N LYS A 40 7.65 -5.77 4.90
CA LYS A 40 8.57 -6.91 4.76
C LYS A 40 7.82 -8.21 4.44
N ARG A 41 6.69 -8.46 5.11
CA ARG A 41 5.83 -9.63 4.86
C ARG A 41 5.24 -9.60 3.44
N ILE A 42 4.72 -8.46 3.00
CA ILE A 42 4.19 -8.29 1.63
C ILE A 42 5.29 -8.57 0.61
N ASN A 43 6.47 -7.97 0.77
CA ASN A 43 7.60 -8.19 -0.14
C ASN A 43 7.98 -9.68 -0.22
N SER A 44 7.99 -10.39 0.92
CA SER A 44 8.28 -11.83 0.96
C SER A 44 7.23 -12.65 0.21
N LYS A 45 5.94 -12.33 0.36
CA LYS A 45 4.85 -13.01 -0.34
C LYS A 45 4.89 -12.75 -1.85
N LEU A 46 5.04 -11.49 -2.25
CA LEU A 46 5.18 -11.14 -3.67
C LEU A 46 6.37 -11.84 -4.31
N LYS A 47 7.51 -11.89 -3.60
CA LYS A 47 8.70 -12.59 -4.08
C LYS A 47 8.47 -14.09 -4.24
N LYS A 48 7.80 -14.72 -3.27
CA LYS A 48 7.46 -16.14 -3.35
C LYS A 48 6.53 -16.40 -4.52
N PHE A 49 5.45 -15.66 -4.66
CA PHE A 49 4.50 -15.78 -5.78
C PHE A 49 5.18 -15.61 -7.12
N ALA A 50 6.05 -14.61 -7.26
CA ALA A 50 6.79 -14.36 -8.51
C ALA A 50 7.71 -15.53 -8.86
N ILE A 51 8.39 -16.11 -7.87
CA ILE A 51 9.25 -17.30 -8.08
C ILE A 51 8.42 -18.53 -8.49
N ASP A 52 7.29 -18.76 -7.81
CA ASP A 52 6.42 -19.92 -8.05
C ASP A 52 5.78 -19.89 -9.47
N HIS A 53 5.73 -18.70 -10.11
CA HIS A 53 5.17 -18.50 -11.45
C HIS A 53 6.20 -18.10 -12.51
N ASP A 54 7.49 -18.12 -12.20
CA ASP A 54 8.58 -17.65 -13.07
C ASP A 54 8.41 -16.22 -13.60
N PHE A 55 7.79 -15.34 -12.77
CA PHE A 55 7.62 -13.94 -13.11
C PHE A 55 8.80 -13.10 -12.58
N PRO A 56 9.53 -12.37 -13.45
CA PRO A 56 10.52 -11.41 -13.01
C PRO A 56 9.90 -10.35 -12.09
N LEU A 57 10.50 -10.15 -10.90
CA LEU A 57 10.05 -9.17 -9.90
C LEU A 57 11.18 -8.21 -9.58
N LEU A 58 10.98 -6.94 -9.89
CA LEU A 58 11.84 -5.83 -9.49
C LEU A 58 11.20 -5.13 -8.29
N SER A 59 11.98 -4.92 -7.22
CA SER A 59 11.49 -4.29 -5.98
C SER A 59 12.28 -3.05 -5.66
N ASP A 60 11.61 -2.05 -5.05
CA ASP A 60 12.21 -0.77 -4.66
C ASP A 60 12.94 -0.07 -5.82
N VAL A 61 12.33 -0.07 -7.02
CA VAL A 61 12.91 0.52 -8.23
C VAL A 61 12.93 2.04 -8.10
N VAL A 62 14.09 2.63 -8.36
CA VAL A 62 14.27 4.09 -8.38
C VAL A 62 14.64 4.51 -9.79
N ILE A 63 13.84 5.40 -10.35
CA ILE A 63 14.03 5.94 -11.70
C ILE A 63 14.40 7.42 -11.57
N GLN A 64 15.55 7.78 -12.12
CA GLN A 64 15.93 9.19 -12.24
C GLN A 64 15.26 9.80 -13.48
N ILE A 65 14.48 10.86 -13.28
CA ILE A 65 13.80 11.57 -14.37
C ILE A 65 14.63 12.78 -14.83
N ARG A 66 15.28 13.44 -13.88
CA ARG A 66 16.20 14.59 -14.07
C ARG A 66 17.28 14.52 -13.00
N GLU A 67 18.26 15.40 -13.08
CA GLU A 67 19.40 15.42 -12.15
C GLU A 67 19.01 15.40 -10.66
N ASP A 68 17.91 16.08 -10.31
CA ASP A 68 17.40 16.24 -8.93
C ASP A 68 16.07 15.53 -8.66
N LYS A 69 15.49 14.83 -9.67
CA LYS A 69 14.15 14.26 -9.56
C LYS A 69 14.12 12.75 -9.77
N TYR A 70 13.70 12.06 -8.74
CA TYR A 70 13.56 10.60 -8.73
C TYR A 70 12.12 10.18 -8.53
N VAL A 71 11.75 9.05 -9.13
CA VAL A 71 10.47 8.35 -8.89
C VAL A 71 10.76 6.97 -8.34
N LYS A 72 10.11 6.66 -7.23
CA LYS A 72 10.19 5.33 -6.61
C LYS A 72 8.95 4.52 -6.95
N ILE A 73 9.17 3.28 -7.41
CA ILE A 73 8.14 2.26 -7.64
C ILE A 73 8.39 1.13 -6.64
N ASP A 74 7.34 0.72 -5.92
CA ASP A 74 7.50 -0.30 -4.88
C ASP A 74 7.85 -1.65 -5.51
N HIS A 75 7.05 -2.11 -6.51
CA HIS A 75 7.33 -3.34 -7.26
C HIS A 75 6.88 -3.22 -8.71
N ILE A 76 7.64 -3.87 -9.59
CA ILE A 76 7.28 -4.14 -10.99
C ILE A 76 7.40 -5.64 -11.18
N MET A 77 6.30 -6.30 -11.52
CA MET A 77 6.27 -7.73 -11.82
C MET A 77 5.90 -7.91 -13.29
N ILE A 78 6.67 -8.72 -14.00
CA ILE A 78 6.46 -8.97 -15.42
C ILE A 78 5.77 -10.32 -15.55
N GLY A 79 4.49 -10.32 -15.88
CA GLY A 79 3.73 -11.52 -16.20
C GLY A 79 3.88 -11.91 -17.67
N ASN A 80 3.12 -12.90 -18.10
CA ASN A 80 3.14 -13.37 -19.50
C ASN A 80 2.46 -12.38 -20.45
N LYS A 81 1.45 -11.65 -19.98
CA LYS A 81 0.66 -10.72 -20.79
C LYS A 81 0.86 -9.26 -20.41
N TYR A 82 1.10 -8.98 -19.14
CA TYR A 82 1.09 -7.63 -18.60
C TYR A 82 2.28 -7.34 -17.69
N ILE A 83 2.57 -6.05 -17.58
CA ILE A 83 3.52 -5.51 -16.61
C ILE A 83 2.71 -4.95 -15.42
N TYR A 84 2.81 -5.59 -14.28
CA TYR A 84 2.11 -5.19 -13.07
C TYR A 84 2.92 -4.18 -12.29
N VAL A 85 2.41 -2.96 -12.14
CA VAL A 85 3.03 -1.93 -11.30
C VAL A 85 2.28 -1.87 -9.97
N ILE A 86 2.92 -2.38 -8.92
CA ILE A 86 2.30 -2.65 -7.64
C ILE A 86 2.78 -1.65 -6.61
N ALA A 87 1.85 -0.87 -6.04
CA ALA A 87 2.11 0.03 -4.92
C ALA A 87 1.56 -0.56 -3.63
N CYS A 88 2.44 -0.86 -2.68
CA CYS A 88 2.07 -1.44 -1.39
C CYS A 88 1.65 -0.37 -0.39
N LYS A 89 0.47 -0.51 0.19
CA LYS A 89 -0.08 0.42 1.18
C LYS A 89 -0.50 -0.31 2.46
N CYS A 90 -0.01 0.20 3.57
CA CYS A 90 -0.31 -0.31 4.91
C CYS A 90 -1.08 0.76 5.69
N TYR A 91 -2.38 0.80 5.52
CA TYR A 91 -3.25 1.70 6.28
C TYR A 91 -3.83 0.99 7.50
N TYR A 92 -4.20 1.77 8.49
CA TYR A 92 -4.88 1.29 9.70
C TYR A 92 -6.10 2.14 9.94
N GLY A 93 -7.28 1.51 10.08
CA GLY A 93 -8.56 2.19 10.29
C GLY A 93 -9.54 1.93 9.16
N TYR A 94 -10.53 2.81 9.01
CA TYR A 94 -11.51 2.74 7.93
C TYR A 94 -11.08 3.69 6.80
N LEU A 95 -10.95 3.15 5.60
CA LEU A 95 -10.58 3.89 4.40
C LEU A 95 -11.81 4.10 3.52
N ASN A 96 -12.24 5.34 3.38
CA ASN A 96 -13.23 5.72 2.37
C ASN A 96 -12.48 6.19 1.11
N ALA A 97 -12.63 5.43 0.04
CA ALA A 97 -11.85 5.61 -1.17
C ALA A 97 -12.72 5.45 -2.41
N LYS A 98 -12.52 6.32 -3.38
CA LYS A 98 -13.04 6.20 -4.75
C LYS A 98 -11.90 6.39 -5.72
N ALA A 99 -11.89 5.63 -6.80
CA ALA A 99 -10.82 5.71 -7.80
C ALA A 99 -10.72 7.10 -8.45
N ILE A 100 -11.84 7.77 -8.66
CA ILE A 100 -11.92 9.08 -9.29
C ILE A 100 -11.41 10.23 -8.40
N ASP A 101 -11.48 10.08 -7.07
CA ASP A 101 -11.13 11.16 -6.14
C ASP A 101 -9.62 11.47 -6.18
N GLU A 102 -9.25 12.75 -5.99
CA GLU A 102 -7.84 13.13 -5.86
C GLU A 102 -7.24 12.68 -4.53
N LYS A 103 -8.07 12.64 -3.49
CA LYS A 103 -7.67 12.23 -2.15
C LYS A 103 -8.64 11.21 -1.58
N TRP A 104 -8.11 10.24 -0.88
CA TRP A 104 -8.87 9.29 -0.07
C TRP A 104 -8.95 9.77 1.37
N VAL A 105 -9.95 9.31 2.11
CA VAL A 105 -10.17 9.69 3.51
C VAL A 105 -9.96 8.47 4.40
N LEU A 106 -8.98 8.58 5.28
CA LEU A 106 -8.68 7.55 6.28
C LEU A 106 -9.18 8.01 7.66
N TYR A 107 -10.15 7.27 8.19
CA TYR A 107 -10.65 7.44 9.55
C TYR A 107 -9.83 6.58 10.50
N ARG A 108 -9.13 7.22 11.41
CA ARG A 108 -8.28 6.53 12.38
C ARG A 108 -8.55 7.05 13.77
N ARG A 109 -9.22 6.22 14.61
CA ARG A 109 -9.77 6.69 15.90
C ARG A 109 -10.59 7.97 15.67
N ASP A 110 -10.27 9.06 16.36
CA ASP A 110 -10.96 10.35 16.27
C ASP A 110 -10.36 11.30 15.23
N LYS A 111 -9.44 10.80 14.38
CA LYS A 111 -8.76 11.60 13.37
C LYS A 111 -9.20 11.25 11.97
N LEU A 112 -9.48 12.27 11.18
CA LEU A 112 -9.73 12.20 9.76
C LEU A 112 -8.46 12.66 9.04
N ILE A 113 -7.93 11.79 8.17
CA ILE A 113 -6.67 12.03 7.47
C ILE A 113 -6.94 11.95 5.97
N HIS A 114 -6.61 13.01 5.25
CA HIS A 114 -6.63 13.02 3.80
C HIS A 114 -5.31 12.49 3.26
N ILE A 115 -5.38 11.46 2.42
CA ILE A 115 -4.23 10.85 1.76
C ILE A 115 -4.38 10.99 0.24
N ASP A 116 -3.28 11.24 -0.45
CA ASP A 116 -3.31 11.28 -1.91
C ASP A 116 -3.72 9.93 -2.47
N ASN A 117 -4.54 9.95 -3.53
CA ASN A 117 -5.02 8.74 -4.16
C ASN A 117 -3.85 7.91 -4.73
N PRO A 118 -3.58 6.72 -4.20
CA PRO A 118 -2.44 5.92 -4.63
C PRO A 118 -2.62 5.33 -6.04
N LEU A 119 -3.86 5.11 -6.52
CA LEU A 119 -4.10 4.70 -7.91
C LEU A 119 -3.60 5.77 -8.89
N LYS A 120 -4.00 7.03 -8.68
CA LYS A 120 -3.56 8.15 -9.51
C LYS A 120 -2.05 8.36 -9.45
N ASN A 121 -1.47 8.24 -8.24
CA ASN A 121 -0.03 8.37 -8.07
C ASN A 121 0.74 7.23 -8.76
N ASN A 122 0.23 6.01 -8.69
CA ASN A 122 0.83 4.87 -9.37
C ASN A 122 0.64 4.96 -10.90
N GLY A 123 -0.50 5.43 -11.37
CA GLY A 123 -0.75 5.72 -12.79
C GLY A 123 0.25 6.74 -13.38
N LYS A 124 0.63 7.78 -12.61
CA LYS A 124 1.70 8.71 -13.02
C LYS A 124 3.06 7.99 -13.17
N ARG A 125 3.36 7.02 -12.29
CA ARG A 125 4.58 6.20 -12.37
C ARG A 125 4.58 5.31 -13.60
N ILE A 126 3.43 4.71 -13.93
CA ILE A 126 3.23 3.91 -15.14
C ILE A 126 3.52 4.73 -16.39
N LYS A 127 2.97 5.96 -16.48
CA LYS A 127 3.25 6.86 -17.61
C LYS A 127 4.75 7.16 -17.77
N ILE A 128 5.45 7.39 -16.66
CA ILE A 128 6.89 7.62 -16.68
C ILE A 128 7.63 6.37 -17.17
N LEU A 129 7.25 5.21 -16.64
CA LEU A 129 7.87 3.93 -17.02
C LEU A 129 7.62 3.57 -18.49
N SER A 130 6.39 3.72 -18.97
CA SER A 130 6.03 3.53 -20.39
C SER A 130 6.86 4.42 -21.31
N ASN A 131 7.00 5.71 -20.98
CA ASN A 131 7.81 6.64 -21.76
C ASN A 131 9.30 6.27 -21.79
N LEU A 132 9.83 5.70 -20.71
CA LEU A 132 11.23 5.27 -20.65
C LEU A 132 11.49 4.00 -21.45
N LEU A 133 10.54 3.09 -21.47
CA LEU A 133 10.65 1.83 -22.21
C LEU A 133 10.47 2.00 -23.73
N GLY A 134 9.88 3.11 -24.16
CA GLY A 134 9.77 3.53 -25.58
C GLY A 134 8.89 2.67 -26.47
N ASN A 135 8.92 1.34 -26.30
CA ASN A 135 8.17 0.37 -27.11
C ASN A 135 6.93 -0.20 -26.38
N THR A 136 6.58 0.36 -25.20
CA THR A 136 5.42 -0.06 -24.43
C THR A 136 4.38 1.05 -24.41
N THR A 137 3.11 0.67 -24.44
CA THR A 137 1.99 1.58 -24.22
C THR A 137 1.51 1.48 -22.79
N THR A 138 0.73 2.44 -22.32
CA THR A 138 0.10 2.33 -20.99
C THR A 138 -0.86 1.14 -20.90
N GLU A 139 -1.30 0.63 -22.01
CA GLU A 139 -2.16 -0.57 -22.16
C GLU A 139 -1.46 -1.87 -21.73
N ASP A 140 -0.13 -1.90 -21.79
CA ASP A 140 0.66 -3.08 -21.40
C ASP A 140 0.80 -3.20 -19.88
N PHE A 141 0.39 -2.15 -19.14
CA PHE A 141 0.52 -2.08 -17.70
C PHE A 141 -0.78 -2.30 -16.96
N VAL A 142 -0.69 -2.94 -15.81
CA VAL A 142 -1.77 -3.07 -14.83
C VAL A 142 -1.39 -2.35 -13.55
N ASN A 143 -2.24 -1.42 -13.14
CA ASN A 143 -2.07 -0.58 -11.96
C ASN A 143 -2.67 -1.28 -10.73
N ILE A 144 -1.84 -1.74 -9.81
CA ILE A 144 -2.30 -2.44 -8.61
C ILE A 144 -1.91 -1.68 -7.35
N ILE A 145 -2.91 -1.42 -6.51
CA ILE A 145 -2.72 -1.01 -5.12
C ILE A 145 -2.94 -2.23 -4.22
N TYR A 146 -1.85 -2.70 -3.63
CA TYR A 146 -1.87 -3.82 -2.69
C TYR A 146 -2.08 -3.30 -1.27
N LEU A 147 -3.23 -3.64 -0.68
CA LEU A 147 -3.60 -3.23 0.68
C LEU A 147 -3.32 -4.33 1.69
N SER A 148 -2.60 -3.99 2.76
CA SER A 148 -2.45 -4.89 3.91
C SER A 148 -3.58 -4.69 4.91
N LYS A 149 -4.09 -5.78 5.52
CA LYS A 149 -4.96 -5.70 6.70
C LYS A 149 -4.18 -5.09 7.91
N PRO A 150 -4.81 -4.40 8.83
CA PRO A 150 -6.26 -4.33 9.06
C PRO A 150 -6.88 -3.01 8.57
N VAL A 151 -6.88 -2.74 7.31
CA VAL A 151 -7.70 -1.65 6.78
C VAL A 151 -9.04 -2.20 6.33
N VAL A 152 -10.12 -1.56 6.76
CA VAL A 152 -11.47 -1.80 6.24
C VAL A 152 -11.77 -0.71 5.23
N THR A 153 -12.27 -1.07 4.07
CA THR A 153 -12.59 -0.10 3.03
C THR A 153 -13.92 -0.42 2.37
N ASN A 154 -14.56 0.61 1.80
CA ASN A 154 -15.61 0.42 0.83
C ASN A 154 -15.05 -0.29 -0.42
N LYS A 155 -15.91 -0.93 -1.22
CA LYS A 155 -15.49 -1.50 -2.51
C LYS A 155 -14.96 -0.37 -3.40
N ILE A 156 -13.68 -0.46 -3.77
CA ILE A 156 -13.05 0.51 -4.65
C ILE A 156 -13.04 -0.10 -6.04
N GLN A 157 -13.85 0.47 -6.92
CA GLN A 157 -13.79 0.15 -8.35
C GLN A 157 -12.77 1.10 -9.00
N GLY A 158 -11.87 0.55 -9.79
CA GLY A 158 -10.98 1.34 -10.63
C GLY A 158 -11.77 2.23 -11.61
N SER A 159 -11.20 3.33 -11.99
CA SER A 159 -11.75 4.23 -13.03
C SER A 159 -11.49 3.70 -14.43
N ASP A 160 -10.51 2.82 -14.57
CA ASP A 160 -10.08 2.17 -15.80
C ASP A 160 -10.13 0.65 -15.64
N LYS A 161 -10.21 -0.06 -16.78
CA LYS A 161 -10.27 -1.53 -16.83
C LYS A 161 -9.01 -2.21 -16.28
N LYS A 162 -7.89 -1.50 -16.15
CA LYS A 162 -6.59 -2.00 -15.67
C LYS A 162 -6.13 -1.37 -14.34
N GLU A 163 -7.05 -0.83 -13.55
CA GLU A 163 -6.76 -0.26 -12.23
C GLU A 163 -7.46 -1.07 -11.12
N PHE A 164 -6.69 -1.61 -10.20
CA PHE A 164 -7.20 -2.51 -9.16
C PHE A 164 -6.69 -2.15 -7.78
N VAL A 165 -7.57 -2.33 -6.79
CA VAL A 165 -7.21 -2.26 -5.37
C VAL A 165 -7.49 -3.61 -4.77
N LEU A 166 -6.44 -4.32 -4.39
CA LEU A 166 -6.50 -5.71 -3.94
C LEU A 166 -6.02 -5.83 -2.50
N TYR A 167 -6.69 -6.67 -1.73
CA TYR A 167 -6.18 -7.12 -0.46
C TYR A 167 -5.14 -8.23 -0.64
N GLU A 168 -4.31 -8.41 0.39
CA GLU A 168 -3.28 -9.43 0.44
C GLU A 168 -3.79 -10.84 0.09
N GLU A 169 -5.01 -11.18 0.49
CA GLU A 169 -5.63 -12.48 0.28
C GLU A 169 -6.16 -12.71 -1.14
N ASP A 170 -6.46 -11.61 -1.87
CA ASP A 170 -7.05 -11.69 -3.21
C ASP A 170 -5.99 -11.61 -4.32
N PHE A 171 -4.79 -11.16 -3.99
CA PHE A 171 -3.76 -10.81 -4.96
C PHE A 171 -3.34 -12.00 -5.84
N GLU A 172 -2.96 -13.12 -5.23
CA GLU A 172 -2.46 -14.29 -5.96
C GLU A 172 -3.53 -14.80 -6.93
N LYS A 173 -4.75 -15.05 -6.41
CA LYS A 173 -5.87 -15.52 -7.22
C LYS A 173 -6.21 -14.53 -8.34
N PHE A 174 -6.16 -13.23 -8.06
CA PHE A 174 -6.43 -12.21 -9.08
C PHE A 174 -5.43 -12.31 -10.23
N ILE A 175 -4.12 -12.36 -9.96
CA ILE A 175 -3.10 -12.42 -11.00
C ILE A 175 -3.23 -13.70 -11.82
N GLU A 176 -3.42 -14.86 -11.17
CA GLU A 176 -3.60 -16.15 -11.88
C GLU A 176 -4.78 -16.13 -12.85
N VAL A 177 -5.91 -15.56 -12.43
CA VAL A 177 -7.09 -15.45 -13.28
C VAL A 177 -6.87 -14.45 -14.39
N TYR A 178 -6.32 -13.27 -14.05
CA TYR A 178 -6.09 -12.17 -15.00
C TYR A 178 -5.09 -12.54 -16.12
N GLU A 179 -4.09 -13.37 -15.82
CA GLU A 179 -3.15 -13.92 -16.81
C GLU A 179 -3.79 -14.99 -17.72
N LYS A 180 -4.79 -15.73 -17.21
CA LYS A 180 -5.46 -16.79 -17.99
C LYS A 180 -6.52 -16.25 -18.93
N GLU A 181 -7.25 -15.23 -18.55
CA GLU A 181 -8.38 -14.70 -19.32
C GLU A 181 -7.91 -13.78 -20.45
N CYS A 182 -8.24 -14.15 -21.68
CA CYS A 182 -7.90 -13.38 -22.88
C CYS A 182 -8.82 -12.18 -23.16
N ASP A 183 -10.05 -12.18 -22.62
CA ASP A 183 -11.06 -11.19 -22.93
C ASP A 183 -11.50 -10.42 -21.69
N LEU A 184 -11.06 -9.15 -21.62
CA LEU A 184 -11.42 -8.19 -20.58
C LEU A 184 -12.93 -7.85 -20.51
N ASN A 185 -13.74 -8.34 -21.44
CA ASN A 185 -15.16 -8.01 -21.53
C ASN A 185 -16.04 -8.74 -20.52
N GLU A 186 -15.56 -9.81 -19.88
CA GLU A 186 -16.31 -10.59 -18.89
C GLU A 186 -15.74 -10.56 -17.47
N PHE A 187 -14.69 -9.79 -17.20
CA PHE A 187 -14.26 -9.54 -15.84
C PHE A 187 -15.31 -8.66 -15.13
N SER A 188 -16.51 -9.19 -15.08
CA SER A 188 -17.53 -8.72 -14.17
C SER A 188 -16.97 -8.91 -12.77
N ILE A 189 -16.76 -7.80 -12.06
CA ILE A 189 -16.42 -7.66 -10.63
C ILE A 189 -17.29 -8.58 -9.72
N LYS A 190 -18.24 -9.30 -10.28
CA LYS A 190 -19.05 -10.32 -9.62
C LYS A 190 -18.28 -11.55 -9.15
N SER A 191 -17.14 -11.90 -9.76
CA SER A 191 -16.39 -13.10 -9.36
C SER A 191 -15.40 -12.85 -8.21
N ILE A 192 -15.10 -11.61 -7.87
CA ILE A 192 -14.34 -11.23 -6.67
C ILE A 192 -15.27 -10.95 -5.47
N ASN A 193 -16.52 -11.39 -5.54
CA ASN A 193 -17.41 -11.48 -4.40
C ASN A 193 -17.04 -12.67 -3.51
N VAL A 194 -15.81 -12.72 -3.03
CA VAL A 194 -15.44 -13.63 -1.97
C VAL A 194 -15.71 -12.95 -0.65
N SER A 195 -16.82 -13.39 -0.07
CA SER A 195 -17.08 -13.46 1.38
C SER A 195 -16.64 -12.24 2.21
N THR A 196 -17.50 -11.24 2.24
CA THR A 196 -17.73 -10.51 3.47
C THR A 196 -19.08 -10.99 4.03
N SER A 197 -19.12 -12.19 4.57
CA SER A 197 -20.06 -12.57 5.61
C SER A 197 -19.32 -12.51 6.94
N ILE A 198 -19.84 -11.59 7.77
CA ILE A 198 -19.61 -11.33 9.21
C ILE A 198 -18.47 -10.38 9.50
#